data_4ba8660600011ffd76b064a0c608a0e3
#
_entry.id   4ba8660600011ffd76b064a0c608a0e3
#
_cell.length_a   1.000
_cell.length_b   1.000
_cell.length_c   1.000
_cell.angle_alpha   90.00
_cell.angle_beta   90.00
_cell.angle_gamma   90.00
#
_symmetry.space_group_name_H-M   'P 1'
#
loop_
_entity.id
_entity.type
_entity.pdbx_description
1 polymer ?
#
loop_
_entity_poly.entity_id
_entity_poly.type
_entity_poly.pdbx_seq_one_letter_code
_entity_poly.pdbx_strand_id
1 'polypeptide(L)'
;MENRIITTDVTEEDFSLEGNLRPQSLDEYIGQQKTKDTLKIYIEAAKQRHDSLDHVLFYGPPGLGKTTLSAIIANEMGTHMKVTSGPAIEKPGEMAAILNNLQEGDVLFVDEIHRLNRQVEEVLYPAMEDFAIDIMIGKGASARSIRLDLPKFTLVGATTRAGLLSAPLRDRFGVTQRLEFYDKKELTTIILRSAQVLGVEMEPNGAAEIAKRSRGTPRLANRLLKRVRDFAQVKYNGVITYDVACFALDLLEVDQYGLDKTDRRILQTLILNFQGGPVGLETLAASIGEDSGTLEDVYEPYLLQTGFLNRTPRGRMASVLAYTHLGYPRPDLSTK
;
A
#
# COMPACT_ATOMS: atom_id res chain seq x y z
N MET A 1 -23.57 -6.10 -0.29
CA MET A 1 -22.36 -5.33 -0.69
C MET A 1 -21.68 -6.13 -1.78
N GLU A 2 -21.60 -5.61 -3.00
CA GLU A 2 -20.84 -6.27 -4.08
C GLU A 2 -19.37 -6.32 -3.65
N ASN A 3 -18.76 -7.52 -3.67
CA ASN A 3 -17.34 -7.70 -3.40
C ASN A 3 -16.53 -6.95 -4.47
N ARG A 4 -16.02 -5.79 -4.15
CA ARG A 4 -15.21 -4.98 -5.07
C ARG A 4 -13.88 -5.69 -5.32
N ILE A 5 -13.54 -5.90 -6.59
CA ILE A 5 -12.27 -6.52 -7.01
C ILE A 5 -11.10 -5.58 -6.72
N ILE A 6 -11.33 -4.28 -6.88
CA ILE A 6 -10.36 -3.22 -6.59
C ILE A 6 -10.77 -2.54 -5.29
N THR A 7 -10.31 -3.09 -4.17
CA THR A 7 -10.41 -2.46 -2.85
C THR A 7 -9.02 -2.46 -2.21
N THR A 8 -8.74 -1.44 -1.40
CA THR A 8 -7.51 -1.39 -0.60
C THR A 8 -7.65 -2.19 0.69
N ASP A 9 -8.89 -2.55 1.07
CA ASP A 9 -9.14 -3.33 2.27
C ASP A 9 -8.58 -4.75 2.10
N VAL A 10 -7.86 -5.20 3.11
CA VAL A 10 -7.31 -6.54 3.18
C VAL A 10 -8.44 -7.47 3.60
N THR A 11 -8.80 -8.42 2.74
CA THR A 11 -9.78 -9.45 3.08
C THR A 11 -9.12 -10.60 3.84
N GLU A 12 -9.90 -11.41 4.59
CA GLU A 12 -9.37 -12.61 5.27
C GLU A 12 -8.75 -13.61 4.28
N GLU A 13 -9.26 -13.69 3.06
CA GLU A 13 -8.67 -14.48 1.97
C GLU A 13 -7.29 -13.93 1.52
N ASP A 14 -7.10 -12.62 1.59
CA ASP A 14 -5.81 -12.00 1.28
C ASP A 14 -4.77 -12.38 2.33
N PHE A 15 -5.13 -12.45 3.61
CA PHE A 15 -4.21 -12.82 4.69
C PHE A 15 -3.65 -14.25 4.56
N SER A 16 -4.51 -15.23 4.27
CA SER A 16 -4.09 -16.65 4.24
C SER A 16 -3.25 -16.99 3.00
N LEU A 17 -3.52 -16.36 1.86
CA LEU A 17 -2.87 -16.65 0.59
C LEU A 17 -1.70 -15.71 0.28
N GLU A 18 -1.76 -14.45 0.73
CA GLU A 18 -0.63 -13.53 0.62
C GLU A 18 0.59 -14.03 1.42
N GLY A 19 0.40 -14.72 2.54
CA GLY A 19 1.49 -15.29 3.32
C GLY A 19 2.41 -16.21 2.48
N ASN A 20 1.82 -17.05 1.63
CA ASN A 20 2.58 -17.98 0.78
C ASN A 20 3.16 -17.32 -0.49
N LEU A 21 2.56 -16.22 -0.97
CA LEU A 21 3.02 -15.51 -2.16
C LEU A 21 4.09 -14.46 -1.85
N ARG A 22 4.23 -14.06 -0.58
CA ARG A 22 5.20 -13.03 -0.19
C ARG A 22 6.62 -13.55 -0.28
N PRO A 23 7.55 -12.79 -0.92
CA PRO A 23 8.97 -13.09 -0.86
C PRO A 23 9.46 -13.02 0.59
N GLN A 24 10.42 -13.89 0.92
CA GLN A 24 10.95 -14.02 2.28
C GLN A 24 12.32 -13.32 2.44
N SER A 25 12.97 -12.96 1.33
CA SER A 25 14.28 -12.30 1.31
C SER A 25 14.31 -11.13 0.33
N LEU A 26 15.33 -10.26 0.47
CA LEU A 26 15.56 -9.17 -0.49
C LEU A 26 15.89 -9.70 -1.89
N ASP A 27 16.53 -10.86 -2.00
CA ASP A 27 16.90 -11.43 -3.30
C ASP A 27 15.67 -11.95 -4.06
N GLU A 28 14.66 -12.46 -3.35
CA GLU A 28 13.38 -12.86 -3.94
C GLU A 28 12.47 -11.69 -4.28
N TYR A 29 12.69 -10.53 -3.65
CA TYR A 29 11.84 -9.38 -3.82
C TYR A 29 12.07 -8.71 -5.18
N ILE A 30 11.04 -8.68 -6.02
CA ILE A 30 11.08 -8.11 -7.37
C ILE A 30 10.73 -6.63 -7.31
N GLY A 31 11.47 -5.80 -8.06
CA GLY A 31 11.26 -4.37 -8.15
C GLY A 31 11.84 -3.55 -7.00
N GLN A 32 11.55 -2.26 -6.96
CA GLN A 32 12.03 -1.30 -5.95
C GLN A 32 13.56 -1.33 -5.78
N GLN A 33 14.32 -1.44 -6.87
CA GLN A 33 15.75 -1.76 -6.83
C GLN A 33 16.56 -0.81 -5.94
N LYS A 34 16.31 0.50 -6.02
CA LYS A 34 16.99 1.50 -5.19
C LYS A 34 16.75 1.28 -3.69
N THR A 35 15.51 0.95 -3.30
CA THR A 35 15.14 0.65 -1.91
C THR A 35 15.82 -0.63 -1.44
N LYS A 36 15.85 -1.68 -2.28
CA LYS A 36 16.54 -2.95 -1.98
C LYS A 36 18.02 -2.73 -1.74
N ASP A 37 18.71 -2.04 -2.63
CA ASP A 37 20.15 -1.80 -2.53
C ASP A 37 20.49 -1.01 -1.25
N THR A 38 19.66 -0.01 -0.93
CA THR A 38 19.81 0.76 0.30
C THR A 38 19.59 -0.10 1.55
N LEU A 39 18.50 -0.87 1.60
CA LEU A 39 18.20 -1.75 2.73
C LEU A 39 19.26 -2.83 2.92
N LYS A 40 19.77 -3.42 1.83
CA LYS A 40 20.82 -4.43 1.88
C LYS A 40 22.09 -3.92 2.58
N ILE A 41 22.49 -2.69 2.26
CA ILE A 41 23.65 -2.05 2.88
C ILE A 41 23.40 -1.81 4.39
N TYR A 42 22.23 -1.28 4.75
CA TYR A 42 21.94 -0.96 6.16
C TYR A 42 21.78 -2.21 7.02
N ILE A 43 21.10 -3.24 6.51
CA ILE A 43 20.96 -4.53 7.18
C ILE A 43 22.33 -5.19 7.40
N GLU A 44 23.16 -5.22 6.36
CA GLU A 44 24.51 -5.79 6.45
C GLU A 44 25.37 -5.04 7.48
N ALA A 45 25.33 -3.70 7.47
CA ALA A 45 26.05 -2.87 8.43
C ALA A 45 25.55 -3.08 9.87
N ALA A 46 24.23 -3.22 10.09
CA ALA A 46 23.66 -3.51 11.40
C ALA A 46 24.10 -4.88 11.92
N LYS A 47 24.07 -5.91 11.06
CA LYS A 47 24.56 -7.27 11.37
C LYS A 47 26.05 -7.28 11.78
N GLN A 48 26.91 -6.55 11.03
CA GLN A 48 28.34 -6.46 11.35
C GLN A 48 28.61 -5.78 12.71
N ARG A 49 27.79 -4.83 13.11
CA ARG A 49 27.87 -4.17 14.40
C ARG A 49 27.18 -4.93 15.55
N HIS A 50 26.45 -6.01 15.23
CA HIS A 50 25.58 -6.73 16.17
C HIS A 50 24.57 -5.80 16.85
N ASP A 51 23.96 -4.91 16.08
CA ASP A 51 23.00 -3.90 16.55
C ASP A 51 21.67 -4.02 15.81
N SER A 52 20.61 -3.41 16.37
CA SER A 52 19.32 -3.28 15.66
C SER A 52 19.47 -2.35 14.43
N LEU A 53 18.64 -2.56 13.43
CA LEU A 53 18.55 -1.64 12.30
C LEU A 53 17.94 -0.30 12.75
N ASP A 54 18.39 0.79 12.18
CA ASP A 54 17.74 2.09 12.37
C ASP A 54 16.25 2.02 12.01
N HIS A 55 15.44 2.88 12.65
CA HIS A 55 14.00 2.95 12.36
C HIS A 55 13.73 3.31 10.91
N VAL A 56 12.79 2.60 10.28
CA VAL A 56 12.50 2.70 8.84
C VAL A 56 11.09 3.21 8.60
N LEU A 57 10.94 4.19 7.72
CA LEU A 57 9.65 4.67 7.24
C LEU A 57 9.46 4.30 5.76
N PHE A 58 8.45 3.48 5.48
CA PHE A 58 7.98 3.22 4.12
C PHE A 58 6.76 4.08 3.81
N TYR A 59 6.79 4.80 2.70
CA TYR A 59 5.64 5.57 2.26
C TYR A 59 5.36 5.43 0.76
N GLY A 60 4.12 5.64 0.37
CA GLY A 60 3.67 5.53 -1.01
C GLY A 60 2.29 4.86 -1.11
N PRO A 61 1.72 4.77 -2.33
CA PRO A 61 0.42 4.20 -2.58
C PRO A 61 0.19 2.83 -1.91
N PRO A 62 -1.07 2.42 -1.69
CA PRO A 62 -1.36 1.11 -1.13
C PRO A 62 -0.99 -0.01 -2.10
N GLY A 63 -0.71 -1.22 -1.56
CA GLY A 63 -0.45 -2.41 -2.37
C GLY A 63 0.94 -2.54 -3.00
N LEU A 64 1.90 -1.68 -2.64
CA LEU A 64 3.27 -1.67 -3.18
C LEU A 64 4.27 -2.53 -2.40
N GLY A 65 3.85 -3.21 -1.33
CA GLY A 65 4.71 -4.14 -0.60
C GLY A 65 5.37 -3.59 0.66
N LYS A 66 4.86 -2.50 1.27
CA LYS A 66 5.37 -1.94 2.54
C LYS A 66 5.47 -3.01 3.63
N THR A 67 4.39 -3.73 3.90
CA THR A 67 4.34 -4.83 4.88
C THR A 67 5.28 -5.98 4.51
N THR A 68 5.41 -6.29 3.22
CA THR A 68 6.32 -7.34 2.73
C THR A 68 7.78 -6.99 2.98
N LEU A 69 8.20 -5.76 2.68
CA LEU A 69 9.57 -5.30 2.96
C LEU A 69 9.86 -5.29 4.46
N SER A 70 8.86 -4.95 5.29
CA SER A 70 9.01 -4.99 6.76
C SER A 70 9.24 -6.41 7.27
N ALA A 71 8.51 -7.39 6.73
CA ALA A 71 8.72 -8.80 7.05
C ALA A 71 10.09 -9.30 6.58
N ILE A 72 10.52 -8.89 5.39
CA ILE A 72 11.85 -9.21 4.87
C ILE A 72 12.94 -8.63 5.78
N ILE A 73 12.81 -7.39 6.27
CA ILE A 73 13.76 -6.82 7.22
C ILE A 73 13.90 -7.71 8.46
N ALA A 74 12.80 -8.15 9.05
CA ALA A 74 12.84 -9.02 10.22
C ALA A 74 13.51 -10.37 9.90
N ASN A 75 13.16 -10.98 8.76
CA ASN A 75 13.76 -12.24 8.32
C ASN A 75 15.27 -12.10 8.08
N GLU A 76 15.68 -11.04 7.37
CA GLU A 76 17.10 -10.76 7.10
C GLU A 76 17.89 -10.49 8.39
N MET A 77 17.29 -9.78 9.35
CA MET A 77 17.90 -9.54 10.67
C MET A 77 17.88 -10.79 11.58
N GLY A 78 17.09 -11.83 11.23
CA GLY A 78 16.94 -13.04 12.05
C GLY A 78 16.11 -12.81 13.31
N THR A 79 15.15 -11.88 13.28
CA THR A 79 14.33 -11.46 14.43
C THR A 79 12.84 -11.62 14.15
N HIS A 80 12.00 -11.40 15.15
CA HIS A 80 10.56 -11.50 14.99
C HIS A 80 9.94 -10.17 14.59
N MET A 81 8.87 -10.23 13.77
CA MET A 81 8.06 -9.06 13.45
C MET A 81 6.76 -9.07 14.25
N LYS A 82 6.52 -8.00 15.02
CA LYS A 82 5.21 -7.70 15.61
C LYS A 82 4.48 -6.70 14.73
N VAL A 83 3.22 -6.98 14.44
CA VAL A 83 2.40 -6.18 13.52
C VAL A 83 1.28 -5.50 14.28
N THR A 84 1.13 -4.21 14.05
CA THR A 84 0.00 -3.41 14.52
C THR A 84 -0.34 -2.34 13.48
N SER A 85 -1.35 -1.53 13.75
CA SER A 85 -1.73 -0.41 12.88
C SER A 85 -2.07 0.83 13.70
N GLY A 86 -1.90 2.01 13.10
CA GLY A 86 -2.26 3.28 13.75
C GLY A 86 -3.69 3.30 14.28
N PRO A 87 -4.71 2.91 13.49
CA PRO A 87 -6.10 2.85 13.95
C PRO A 87 -6.37 1.89 15.10
N ALA A 88 -5.56 0.84 15.26
CA ALA A 88 -5.73 -0.16 16.32
C ALA A 88 -5.21 0.31 17.68
N ILE A 89 -4.50 1.42 17.74
CA ILE A 89 -3.88 1.94 18.96
C ILE A 89 -4.55 3.27 19.32
N GLU A 90 -5.45 3.22 20.28
CA GLU A 90 -6.19 4.40 20.71
C GLU A 90 -5.55 5.10 21.91
N LYS A 91 -4.84 4.37 22.77
CA LYS A 91 -4.33 4.88 24.04
C LYS A 91 -2.82 4.71 24.18
N PRO A 92 -2.13 5.66 24.84
CA PRO A 92 -0.71 5.56 25.13
C PRO A 92 -0.30 4.27 25.85
N GLY A 93 -1.13 3.78 26.77
CA GLY A 93 -0.89 2.53 27.49
C GLY A 93 -0.86 1.27 26.63
N GLU A 94 -1.61 1.26 25.52
CA GLU A 94 -1.62 0.15 24.55
C GLU A 94 -0.28 0.12 23.79
N MET A 95 0.21 1.27 23.34
CA MET A 95 1.53 1.37 22.73
C MET A 95 2.64 0.98 23.71
N ALA A 96 2.59 1.46 24.96
CA ALA A 96 3.54 1.10 25.99
C ALA A 96 3.54 -0.43 26.25
N ALA A 97 2.38 -1.07 26.28
CA ALA A 97 2.28 -2.52 26.42
C ALA A 97 2.88 -3.28 25.23
N ILE A 98 2.67 -2.81 24.01
CA ILE A 98 3.29 -3.41 22.82
C ILE A 98 4.81 -3.31 22.89
N LEU A 99 5.34 -2.12 23.21
CA LEU A 99 6.78 -1.87 23.31
C LEU A 99 7.44 -2.71 24.42
N ASN A 100 6.82 -2.80 25.59
CA ASN A 100 7.34 -3.59 26.70
C ASN A 100 7.36 -5.11 26.45
N ASN A 101 6.59 -5.60 25.48
CA ASN A 101 6.56 -7.00 25.06
C ASN A 101 7.52 -7.32 23.90
N LEU A 102 8.34 -6.35 23.43
CA LEU A 102 9.36 -6.60 22.43
C LEU A 102 10.56 -7.33 23.04
N GLN A 103 11.27 -8.07 22.20
CA GLN A 103 12.54 -8.69 22.52
C GLN A 103 13.68 -7.95 21.81
N GLU A 104 14.92 -8.21 22.23
CA GLU A 104 16.10 -7.61 21.61
C GLU A 104 16.15 -7.89 20.12
N GLY A 105 16.24 -6.82 19.32
CA GLY A 105 16.29 -6.88 17.86
C GLY A 105 14.95 -7.01 17.17
N ASP A 106 13.82 -7.17 17.87
CA ASP A 106 12.48 -7.30 17.26
C ASP A 106 12.18 -6.12 16.32
N VAL A 107 11.39 -6.42 15.29
CA VAL A 107 10.82 -5.42 14.39
C VAL A 107 9.36 -5.14 14.79
N LEU A 108 9.06 -3.90 15.17
CA LEU A 108 7.68 -3.45 15.35
C LEU A 108 7.20 -2.77 14.06
N PHE A 109 6.28 -3.40 13.37
CA PHE A 109 5.63 -2.83 12.18
C PHE A 109 4.32 -2.14 12.55
N VAL A 110 4.20 -0.85 12.21
CA VAL A 110 2.99 -0.03 12.42
C VAL A 110 2.46 0.41 11.05
N ASP A 111 1.38 -0.21 10.60
CA ASP A 111 0.71 0.22 9.36
C ASP A 111 -0.15 1.46 9.59
N GLU A 112 -0.32 2.28 8.55
CA GLU A 112 -1.04 3.56 8.61
C GLU A 112 -0.61 4.42 9.84
N ILE A 113 0.69 4.49 10.07
CA ILE A 113 1.27 5.16 11.26
C ILE A 113 0.85 6.63 11.39
N HIS A 114 0.49 7.31 10.30
CA HIS A 114 -0.03 8.67 10.30
C HIS A 114 -1.39 8.82 11.00
N ARG A 115 -2.07 7.70 11.29
CA ARG A 115 -3.35 7.67 12.01
C ARG A 115 -3.19 7.51 13.53
N LEU A 116 -1.98 7.43 14.03
CA LEU A 116 -1.74 7.50 15.47
C LEU A 116 -2.18 8.86 15.99
N ASN A 117 -2.84 8.87 17.15
CA ASN A 117 -3.12 10.13 17.82
C ASN A 117 -1.84 10.67 18.49
N ARG A 118 -1.81 11.98 18.73
CA ARG A 118 -0.63 12.67 19.27
C ARG A 118 -0.13 12.10 20.61
N GLN A 119 -1.03 11.67 21.49
CA GLN A 119 -0.64 11.11 22.79
C GLN A 119 0.08 9.78 22.65
N VAL A 120 -0.28 8.97 21.65
CA VAL A 120 0.40 7.71 21.33
C VAL A 120 1.75 8.00 20.66
N GLU A 121 1.84 8.99 19.76
CA GLU A 121 3.11 9.40 19.18
C GLU A 121 4.11 9.85 20.25
N GLU A 122 3.66 10.58 21.28
CA GLU A 122 4.51 11.06 22.38
C GLU A 122 5.16 9.91 23.19
N VAL A 123 4.56 8.72 23.21
CA VAL A 123 5.17 7.50 23.78
C VAL A 123 6.28 6.95 22.89
N LEU A 124 6.13 7.07 21.57
CA LEU A 124 7.10 6.58 20.60
C LEU A 124 8.41 7.39 20.61
N TYR A 125 8.36 8.69 20.91
CA TYR A 125 9.54 9.54 20.83
C TYR A 125 10.70 9.04 21.70
N PRO A 126 10.54 8.89 23.03
CA PRO A 126 11.63 8.36 23.87
C PRO A 126 11.90 6.88 23.57
N ALA A 127 10.89 6.11 23.14
CA ALA A 127 11.09 4.71 22.76
C ALA A 127 12.02 4.57 21.53
N MET A 128 11.93 5.48 20.56
CA MET A 128 12.78 5.48 19.35
C MET A 128 14.18 6.05 19.60
N GLU A 129 14.30 7.08 20.46
CA GLU A 129 15.58 7.76 20.69
C GLU A 129 16.43 7.08 21.76
N ASP A 130 15.78 6.75 22.89
CA ASP A 130 16.46 6.31 24.11
C ASP A 130 16.20 4.84 24.46
N PHE A 131 15.36 4.15 23.69
CA PHE A 131 14.86 2.82 24.03
C PHE A 131 14.27 2.76 25.43
N ALA A 132 13.43 3.74 25.77
CA ALA A 132 12.79 3.84 27.07
C ALA A 132 11.39 4.46 26.93
N ILE A 133 10.50 4.18 27.88
CA ILE A 133 9.19 4.82 28.00
C ILE A 133 8.99 5.40 29.38
N ASP A 134 8.30 6.54 29.45
CA ASP A 134 7.93 7.16 30.71
C ASP A 134 6.47 6.85 31.04
N ILE A 135 6.23 6.15 32.15
CA ILE A 135 4.90 5.75 32.62
C ILE A 135 4.53 6.57 33.84
N MET A 136 3.38 7.24 33.79
CA MET A 136 2.81 7.94 34.93
C MET A 136 2.06 6.97 35.84
N ILE A 137 2.52 6.83 37.08
CA ILE A 137 1.88 6.02 38.12
C ILE A 137 1.30 6.93 39.20
N GLY A 138 0.03 6.70 39.58
CA GLY A 138 -0.70 7.49 40.55
C GLY A 138 -1.59 8.55 39.89
N LYS A 139 -2.30 9.32 40.72
CA LYS A 139 -3.22 10.39 40.29
C LYS A 139 -2.98 11.68 41.08
N GLY A 140 -3.17 12.82 40.44
CA GLY A 140 -3.05 14.14 41.07
C GLY A 140 -1.63 14.43 41.56
N ALA A 141 -1.50 15.07 42.72
CA ALA A 141 -0.21 15.51 43.29
C ALA A 141 0.75 14.36 43.70
N SER A 142 0.28 13.12 43.76
CA SER A 142 1.09 11.92 44.03
C SER A 142 1.52 11.18 42.76
N ALA A 143 1.19 11.67 41.57
CA ALA A 143 1.63 11.08 40.34
C ALA A 143 3.16 11.15 40.20
N ARG A 144 3.76 10.03 39.84
CA ARG A 144 5.22 9.91 39.61
C ARG A 144 5.45 9.33 38.22
N SER A 145 6.45 9.87 37.52
CA SER A 145 6.93 9.26 36.29
C SER A 145 7.95 8.16 36.64
N ILE A 146 7.76 6.99 36.08
CA ILE A 146 8.72 5.89 36.11
C ILE A 146 9.22 5.65 34.72
N ARG A 147 10.53 5.72 34.52
CA ARG A 147 11.17 5.37 33.24
C ARG A 147 11.43 3.87 33.20
N LEU A 148 10.94 3.20 32.15
CA LEU A 148 11.19 1.80 31.87
C LEU A 148 12.09 1.68 30.65
N ASP A 149 13.19 0.97 30.78
CA ASP A 149 14.08 0.66 29.68
C ASP A 149 13.43 -0.42 28.79
N LEU A 150 13.58 -0.27 27.50
CA LEU A 150 13.11 -1.20 26.48
C LEU A 150 14.31 -1.93 25.85
N PRO A 151 14.13 -3.15 25.37
CA PRO A 151 15.11 -3.77 24.50
C PRO A 151 15.29 -2.94 23.23
N LYS A 152 16.48 -2.98 22.63
CA LYS A 152 16.67 -2.34 21.33
C LYS A 152 15.81 -3.01 20.28
N PHE A 153 15.09 -2.22 19.51
CA PHE A 153 14.16 -2.69 18.47
C PHE A 153 14.21 -1.80 17.25
N THR A 154 13.69 -2.30 16.14
CA THR A 154 13.51 -1.50 14.94
C THR A 154 12.02 -1.17 14.75
N LEU A 155 11.66 0.13 14.77
CA LEU A 155 10.32 0.55 14.34
C LEU A 155 10.29 0.66 12.82
N VAL A 156 9.37 -0.04 12.18
CA VAL A 156 9.06 0.14 10.76
C VAL A 156 7.67 0.75 10.63
N GLY A 157 7.63 2.03 10.29
CA GLY A 157 6.38 2.73 10.00
C GLY A 157 5.99 2.60 8.53
N ALA A 158 4.71 2.39 8.26
CA ALA A 158 4.16 2.43 6.91
C ALA A 158 3.04 3.47 6.80
N THR A 159 3.01 4.22 5.70
CA THR A 159 1.96 5.21 5.46
C THR A 159 1.68 5.41 3.98
N THR A 160 0.43 5.66 3.66
CA THR A 160 0.01 6.15 2.33
C THR A 160 0.14 7.66 2.22
N ARG A 161 0.11 8.39 3.35
CA ARG A 161 0.05 9.85 3.44
C ARG A 161 1.21 10.41 4.29
N ALA A 162 2.43 10.39 3.76
CA ALA A 162 3.61 10.87 4.48
C ALA A 162 3.50 12.34 4.96
N GLY A 163 2.74 13.17 4.23
CA GLY A 163 2.51 14.56 4.61
C GLY A 163 1.65 14.78 5.86
N LEU A 164 0.90 13.75 6.30
CA LEU A 164 0.11 13.78 7.54
C LEU A 164 0.90 13.34 8.78
N LEU A 165 2.10 12.79 8.59
CA LEU A 165 2.98 12.43 9.69
C LEU A 165 3.49 13.69 10.39
N SER A 166 3.46 13.70 11.72
CA SER A 166 4.04 14.82 12.48
C SER A 166 5.54 14.95 12.20
N ALA A 167 6.05 16.17 12.13
CA ALA A 167 7.48 16.39 11.90
C ALA A 167 8.35 15.70 12.98
N PRO A 168 8.01 15.79 14.30
CA PRO A 168 8.78 15.10 15.33
C PRO A 168 8.87 13.58 15.15
N LEU A 169 7.78 12.92 14.73
CA LEU A 169 7.80 11.48 14.47
C LEU A 169 8.61 11.14 13.23
N ARG A 170 8.40 11.90 12.16
CA ARG A 170 9.10 11.67 10.88
C ARG A 170 10.62 11.80 11.01
N ASP A 171 11.10 12.81 11.76
CA ASP A 171 12.51 13.11 11.89
C ASP A 171 13.29 12.07 12.73
N ARG A 172 12.58 11.16 13.41
CA ARG A 172 13.14 10.03 14.16
C ARG A 172 13.37 8.77 13.32
N PHE A 173 12.89 8.76 12.08
CA PHE A 173 13.21 7.67 11.16
C PHE A 173 14.55 7.92 10.47
N GLY A 174 15.54 7.10 10.78
CA GLY A 174 16.88 7.17 10.17
C GLY A 174 16.86 6.77 8.69
N VAL A 175 15.91 5.93 8.30
CA VAL A 175 15.77 5.42 6.94
C VAL A 175 14.38 5.72 6.41
N THR A 176 14.26 6.54 5.37
CA THR A 176 12.99 6.87 4.74
C THR A 176 13.00 6.44 3.28
N GLN A 177 12.06 5.57 2.89
CA GLN A 177 11.98 4.99 1.56
C GLN A 177 10.60 5.20 0.94
N ARG A 178 10.58 5.84 -0.23
CA ARG A 178 9.39 5.95 -1.06
C ARG A 178 9.26 4.74 -1.95
N LEU A 179 8.13 4.03 -1.86
CA LEU A 179 7.82 2.97 -2.81
C LEU A 179 7.07 3.53 -4.02
N GLU A 180 7.48 3.08 -5.19
CA GLU A 180 6.93 3.52 -6.46
C GLU A 180 6.08 2.41 -7.10
N PHE A 181 5.25 2.80 -8.06
CA PHE A 181 4.52 1.82 -8.84
C PHE A 181 5.47 0.94 -9.65
N TYR A 182 5.13 -0.31 -9.76
CA TYR A 182 5.89 -1.30 -10.51
C TYR A 182 5.66 -1.13 -12.01
N ASP A 183 6.68 -1.40 -12.79
CA ASP A 183 6.54 -1.46 -14.23
C ASP A 183 5.87 -2.77 -14.69
N LYS A 184 5.50 -2.82 -15.99
CA LYS A 184 4.82 -3.99 -16.55
C LYS A 184 5.71 -5.25 -16.49
N LYS A 185 7.04 -5.12 -16.65
CA LYS A 185 7.95 -6.27 -16.63
C LYS A 185 8.09 -6.85 -15.23
N GLU A 186 8.26 -5.99 -14.24
CA GLU A 186 8.32 -6.37 -12.83
C GLU A 186 7.04 -7.11 -12.41
N LEU A 187 5.85 -6.54 -12.74
CA LEU A 187 4.57 -7.18 -12.43
C LEU A 187 4.38 -8.49 -13.17
N THR A 188 4.80 -8.61 -14.44
CA THR A 188 4.75 -9.88 -15.18
C THR A 188 5.59 -10.95 -14.47
N THR A 189 6.78 -10.60 -14.00
CA THR A 189 7.65 -11.51 -13.25
C THR A 189 7.02 -11.92 -11.91
N ILE A 190 6.40 -10.98 -11.19
CA ILE A 190 5.66 -11.26 -9.94
C ILE A 190 4.51 -12.23 -10.21
N ILE A 191 3.71 -12.00 -11.26
CA ILE A 191 2.56 -12.83 -11.61
C ILE A 191 3.01 -14.25 -11.98
N LEU A 192 4.06 -14.41 -12.80
CA LEU A 192 4.61 -15.73 -13.16
C LEU A 192 5.11 -16.49 -11.92
N ARG A 193 5.85 -15.82 -11.03
CA ARG A 193 6.26 -16.42 -9.75
C ARG A 193 5.05 -16.82 -8.90
N SER A 194 4.06 -15.95 -8.80
CA SER A 194 2.83 -16.22 -8.03
C SER A 194 2.03 -17.38 -8.63
N ALA A 195 1.92 -17.48 -9.95
CA ALA A 195 1.29 -18.58 -10.65
C ALA A 195 2.01 -19.91 -10.35
N GLN A 196 3.33 -19.92 -10.37
CA GLN A 196 4.14 -21.10 -10.03
C GLN A 196 3.88 -21.54 -8.58
N VAL A 197 3.86 -20.62 -7.61
CA VAL A 197 3.57 -20.92 -6.19
C VAL A 197 2.14 -21.47 -6.02
N LEU A 198 1.20 -20.97 -6.81
CA LEU A 198 -0.20 -21.43 -6.81
C LEU A 198 -0.42 -22.73 -7.61
N GLY A 199 0.60 -23.27 -8.26
CA GLY A 199 0.49 -24.45 -9.10
C GLY A 199 -0.36 -24.25 -10.37
N VAL A 200 -0.38 -23.03 -10.90
CA VAL A 200 -1.17 -22.65 -12.09
C VAL A 200 -0.28 -22.55 -13.31
N GLU A 201 -0.63 -23.30 -14.35
CA GLU A 201 0.05 -23.19 -15.65
C GLU A 201 -0.37 -21.87 -16.34
N MET A 202 0.62 -21.10 -16.79
CA MET A 202 0.39 -19.76 -17.33
C MET A 202 1.37 -19.44 -18.46
N GLU A 203 0.83 -18.87 -19.53
CA GLU A 203 1.64 -18.32 -20.62
C GLU A 203 2.18 -16.92 -20.26
N PRO A 204 3.42 -16.56 -20.68
CA PRO A 204 3.98 -15.23 -20.44
C PRO A 204 3.10 -14.08 -20.96
N ASN A 205 2.40 -14.27 -22.08
CA ASN A 205 1.50 -13.26 -22.64
C ASN A 205 0.24 -13.07 -21.78
N GLY A 206 -0.29 -14.13 -21.16
CA GLY A 206 -1.39 -14.04 -20.20
C GLY A 206 -0.97 -13.28 -18.94
N ALA A 207 0.23 -13.58 -18.42
CA ALA A 207 0.80 -12.83 -17.30
C ALA A 207 1.00 -11.33 -17.63
N ALA A 208 1.50 -11.04 -18.84
CA ALA A 208 1.70 -9.65 -19.30
C ALA A 208 0.41 -8.86 -19.46
N GLU A 209 -0.70 -9.51 -19.83
CA GLU A 209 -2.01 -8.85 -19.90
C GLU A 209 -2.58 -8.58 -18.50
N ILE A 210 -2.46 -9.51 -17.54
CA ILE A 210 -2.83 -9.26 -16.15
C ILE A 210 -1.98 -8.13 -15.57
N ALA A 211 -0.66 -8.14 -15.79
CA ALA A 211 0.25 -7.09 -15.34
C ALA A 211 -0.14 -5.71 -15.85
N LYS A 212 -0.51 -5.61 -17.13
CA LYS A 212 -0.96 -4.37 -17.77
C LYS A 212 -2.17 -3.76 -17.08
N ARG A 213 -3.13 -4.61 -16.63
CA ARG A 213 -4.36 -4.16 -15.98
C ARG A 213 -4.26 -4.07 -14.44
N SER A 214 -3.06 -4.32 -13.87
CA SER A 214 -2.83 -4.37 -12.40
C SER A 214 -2.45 -3.03 -11.76
N ARG A 215 -2.59 -1.92 -12.45
CA ARG A 215 -2.37 -0.55 -11.94
C ARG A 215 -1.00 -0.34 -11.27
N GLY A 216 0.03 -1.02 -11.70
CA GLY A 216 1.36 -0.88 -11.12
C GLY A 216 1.50 -1.45 -9.69
N THR A 217 0.55 -2.27 -9.20
CA THR A 217 0.58 -2.76 -7.82
C THR A 217 0.58 -4.29 -7.74
N PRO A 218 1.55 -4.91 -7.01
CA PRO A 218 1.60 -6.36 -6.81
C PRO A 218 0.35 -6.96 -6.15
N ARG A 219 -0.26 -6.23 -5.21
CA ARG A 219 -1.50 -6.68 -4.55
C ARG A 219 -2.62 -6.90 -5.56
N LEU A 220 -2.88 -5.92 -6.44
CA LEU A 220 -3.91 -6.06 -7.46
C LEU A 220 -3.54 -7.12 -8.49
N ALA A 221 -2.25 -7.21 -8.88
CA ALA A 221 -1.76 -8.24 -9.79
C ALA A 221 -2.07 -9.65 -9.27
N ASN A 222 -1.76 -9.94 -8.01
CA ASN A 222 -2.06 -11.21 -7.38
C ASN A 222 -3.57 -11.46 -7.22
N ARG A 223 -4.35 -10.43 -6.92
CA ARG A 223 -5.81 -10.52 -6.83
C ARG A 223 -6.43 -10.86 -8.18
N LEU A 224 -6.02 -10.18 -9.24
CA LEU A 224 -6.47 -10.48 -10.60
C LEU A 224 -6.03 -11.87 -11.05
N LEU A 225 -4.79 -12.28 -10.77
CA LEU A 225 -4.30 -13.63 -11.06
C LEU A 225 -5.20 -14.71 -10.45
N LYS A 226 -5.59 -14.56 -9.18
CA LYS A 226 -6.48 -15.53 -8.51
C LYS A 226 -7.84 -15.60 -9.23
N ARG A 227 -8.43 -14.48 -9.60
CA ARG A 227 -9.72 -14.47 -10.30
C ARG A 227 -9.60 -15.09 -11.70
N VAL A 228 -8.57 -14.73 -12.46
CA VAL A 228 -8.32 -15.33 -13.77
C VAL A 228 -8.08 -16.84 -13.66
N ARG A 229 -7.36 -17.31 -12.64
CA ARG A 229 -7.19 -18.72 -12.32
C ARG A 229 -8.53 -19.42 -12.14
N ASP A 230 -9.43 -18.85 -11.32
CA ASP A 230 -10.75 -19.43 -11.06
C ASP A 230 -11.55 -19.61 -12.37
N PHE A 231 -11.48 -18.64 -13.29
CA PHE A 231 -12.05 -18.75 -14.62
C PHE A 231 -11.37 -19.83 -15.49
N ALA A 232 -10.05 -19.90 -15.47
CA ALA A 232 -9.31 -20.90 -16.22
C ALA A 232 -9.66 -22.32 -15.76
N GLN A 233 -9.79 -22.54 -14.45
CA GLN A 233 -10.14 -23.84 -13.88
C GLN A 233 -11.57 -24.28 -14.24
N VAL A 234 -12.54 -23.37 -14.24
CA VAL A 234 -13.94 -23.71 -14.44
C VAL A 234 -14.34 -23.81 -15.91
N LYS A 235 -13.80 -22.92 -16.74
CA LYS A 235 -14.23 -22.80 -18.17
C LYS A 235 -13.20 -23.27 -19.18
N TYR A 236 -11.96 -23.47 -18.77
CA TYR A 236 -10.84 -23.86 -19.62
C TYR A 236 -10.03 -24.95 -18.91
N ASN A 237 -9.07 -25.52 -19.54
CA ASN A 237 -8.27 -26.65 -19.01
C ASN A 237 -7.29 -26.27 -17.87
N GLY A 238 -7.54 -25.18 -17.14
CA GLY A 238 -6.70 -24.72 -16.03
C GLY A 238 -5.47 -23.91 -16.47
N VAL A 239 -5.23 -23.74 -17.78
CA VAL A 239 -4.11 -22.99 -18.34
C VAL A 239 -4.54 -21.53 -18.57
N ILE A 240 -3.75 -20.59 -18.09
CA ILE A 240 -4.00 -19.16 -18.33
C ILE A 240 -3.22 -18.73 -19.58
N THR A 241 -3.92 -18.73 -20.72
CA THR A 241 -3.43 -18.16 -21.97
C THR A 241 -3.75 -16.65 -22.03
N TYR A 242 -3.25 -15.96 -23.07
CA TYR A 242 -3.60 -14.56 -23.33
C TYR A 242 -5.13 -14.38 -23.47
N ASP A 243 -5.81 -15.23 -24.25
CA ASP A 243 -7.24 -15.13 -24.51
C ASP A 243 -8.07 -15.37 -23.25
N VAL A 244 -7.67 -16.34 -22.43
CA VAL A 244 -8.30 -16.61 -21.13
C VAL A 244 -8.15 -15.42 -20.19
N ALA A 245 -6.96 -14.81 -20.14
CA ALA A 245 -6.72 -13.61 -19.32
C ALA A 245 -7.59 -12.44 -19.80
N CYS A 246 -7.63 -12.15 -21.09
CA CYS A 246 -8.48 -11.09 -21.66
C CYS A 246 -9.95 -11.32 -21.33
N PHE A 247 -10.47 -12.51 -21.63
CA PHE A 247 -11.87 -12.85 -21.38
C PHE A 247 -12.25 -12.70 -19.88
N ALA A 248 -11.43 -13.23 -18.99
CA ALA A 248 -11.70 -13.14 -17.56
C ALA A 248 -11.64 -11.68 -17.05
N LEU A 249 -10.66 -10.89 -17.47
CA LEU A 249 -10.52 -9.50 -17.07
C LEU A 249 -11.65 -8.62 -17.60
N ASP A 250 -12.12 -8.88 -18.82
CA ASP A 250 -13.27 -8.16 -19.40
C ASP A 250 -14.57 -8.50 -18.65
N LEU A 251 -14.76 -9.77 -18.25
CA LEU A 251 -15.90 -10.17 -17.42
C LEU A 251 -15.84 -9.56 -16.01
N LEU A 252 -14.65 -9.30 -15.50
CA LEU A 252 -14.41 -8.58 -14.25
C LEU A 252 -14.55 -7.05 -14.40
N GLU A 253 -14.94 -6.57 -15.59
CA GLU A 253 -15.09 -5.16 -15.92
C GLU A 253 -13.81 -4.32 -15.72
N VAL A 254 -12.63 -4.95 -15.78
CA VAL A 254 -11.32 -4.29 -15.73
C VAL A 254 -10.84 -4.06 -17.16
N ASP A 255 -10.82 -2.83 -17.60
CA ASP A 255 -10.48 -2.49 -18.99
C ASP A 255 -8.98 -2.57 -19.30
N GLN A 256 -8.61 -2.27 -20.56
CA GLN A 256 -7.23 -2.33 -21.05
C GLN A 256 -6.24 -1.40 -20.32
N TYR A 257 -6.73 -0.40 -19.61
CA TYR A 257 -5.93 0.51 -18.75
C TYR A 257 -6.02 0.15 -17.26
N GLY A 258 -6.69 -0.96 -16.92
CA GLY A 258 -6.90 -1.35 -15.53
C GLY A 258 -7.96 -0.50 -14.82
N LEU A 259 -8.78 0.26 -15.54
CA LEU A 259 -9.89 1.00 -14.95
C LEU A 259 -11.06 0.06 -14.68
N ASP A 260 -11.60 0.13 -13.46
CA ASP A 260 -12.82 -0.58 -13.10
C ASP A 260 -14.09 0.25 -13.36
N LYS A 261 -15.23 -0.30 -12.97
CA LYS A 261 -16.53 0.37 -13.08
C LYS A 261 -16.56 1.71 -12.31
N THR A 262 -15.94 1.77 -11.14
CA THR A 262 -15.93 2.99 -10.31
C THR A 262 -15.04 4.07 -10.91
N ASP A 263 -13.86 3.72 -11.43
CA ASP A 263 -13.00 4.69 -12.13
C ASP A 263 -13.71 5.30 -13.33
N ARG A 264 -14.32 4.44 -14.15
CA ARG A 264 -15.09 4.94 -15.31
C ARG A 264 -16.24 5.83 -14.87
N ARG A 265 -16.94 5.48 -13.77
CA ARG A 265 -18.01 6.31 -13.19
C ARG A 265 -17.50 7.66 -12.70
N ILE A 266 -16.33 7.71 -12.05
CA ILE A 266 -15.68 8.96 -11.64
C ILE A 266 -15.46 9.86 -12.86
N LEU A 267 -14.81 9.33 -13.89
CA LEU A 267 -14.51 10.08 -15.11
C LEU A 267 -15.77 10.50 -15.88
N GLN A 268 -16.77 9.60 -16.00
CA GLN A 268 -18.06 9.90 -16.62
C GLN A 268 -18.80 11.01 -15.87
N THR A 269 -18.83 10.95 -14.54
CA THR A 269 -19.46 11.99 -13.71
C THR A 269 -18.80 13.34 -13.90
N LEU A 270 -17.46 13.39 -13.95
CA LEU A 270 -16.73 14.62 -14.27
C LEU A 270 -17.10 15.18 -15.64
N ILE A 271 -17.18 14.31 -16.66
CA ILE A 271 -17.45 14.72 -18.05
C ILE A 271 -18.90 15.16 -18.20
N LEU A 272 -19.87 14.34 -17.78
CA LEU A 272 -21.28 14.53 -18.06
C LEU A 272 -21.96 15.53 -17.12
N ASN A 273 -21.69 15.44 -15.82
CA ASN A 273 -22.37 16.26 -14.82
C ASN A 273 -21.67 17.60 -14.58
N PHE A 274 -20.34 17.66 -14.80
CA PHE A 274 -19.52 18.83 -14.48
C PHE A 274 -18.74 19.36 -15.68
N GLN A 275 -19.05 18.97 -16.91
CA GLN A 275 -18.43 19.47 -18.15
C GLN A 275 -16.88 19.35 -18.13
N GLY A 276 -16.36 18.26 -17.49
CA GLY A 276 -14.94 18.02 -17.33
C GLY A 276 -14.30 18.63 -16.10
N GLY A 277 -15.03 19.36 -15.29
CA GLY A 277 -14.55 20.02 -14.06
C GLY A 277 -14.10 21.48 -14.28
N PRO A 278 -13.48 22.12 -13.26
CA PRO A 278 -12.98 21.56 -11.99
C PRO A 278 -14.09 21.31 -10.93
N VAL A 279 -13.96 20.22 -10.18
CA VAL A 279 -14.90 19.81 -9.12
C VAL A 279 -14.17 19.51 -7.81
N GLY A 280 -14.71 19.97 -6.69
CA GLY A 280 -14.20 19.65 -5.36
C GLY A 280 -14.33 18.17 -5.02
N LEU A 281 -13.44 17.65 -4.15
CA LEU A 281 -13.42 16.24 -3.73
C LEU A 281 -14.76 15.78 -3.17
N GLU A 282 -15.28 16.52 -2.18
CA GLU A 282 -16.52 16.19 -1.50
C GLU A 282 -17.73 16.14 -2.46
N THR A 283 -17.81 17.12 -3.39
CA THR A 283 -18.86 17.17 -4.40
C THR A 283 -18.80 15.97 -5.36
N LEU A 284 -17.61 15.61 -5.80
CA LEU A 284 -17.39 14.45 -6.67
C LEU A 284 -17.74 13.16 -5.96
N ALA A 285 -17.25 12.97 -4.73
CA ALA A 285 -17.52 11.80 -3.90
C ALA A 285 -19.03 11.61 -3.65
N ALA A 286 -19.71 12.67 -3.25
CA ALA A 286 -21.17 12.67 -3.06
C ALA A 286 -21.93 12.32 -4.34
N SER A 287 -21.47 12.82 -5.50
CA SER A 287 -22.11 12.57 -6.80
C SER A 287 -22.01 11.12 -7.28
N ILE A 288 -20.96 10.40 -6.86
CA ILE A 288 -20.77 8.98 -7.19
C ILE A 288 -21.19 8.04 -6.05
N GLY A 289 -21.58 8.58 -4.89
CA GLY A 289 -21.96 7.80 -3.72
C GLY A 289 -20.79 7.06 -3.06
N GLU A 290 -19.60 7.67 -3.05
CA GLU A 290 -18.38 7.17 -2.41
C GLU A 290 -17.95 8.06 -1.26
N ASP A 291 -17.14 7.49 -0.34
CA ASP A 291 -16.45 8.29 0.67
C ASP A 291 -15.31 9.11 0.04
N SER A 292 -15.16 10.36 0.49
CA SER A 292 -14.13 11.27 -0.05
C SER A 292 -12.71 10.77 0.20
N GLY A 293 -12.46 10.17 1.36
CA GLY A 293 -11.16 9.55 1.67
C GLY A 293 -10.87 8.37 0.74
N THR A 294 -11.87 7.52 0.48
CA THR A 294 -11.75 6.41 -0.48
C THR A 294 -11.44 6.93 -1.89
N LEU A 295 -12.12 7.98 -2.33
CA LEU A 295 -11.84 8.58 -3.64
C LEU A 295 -10.39 9.08 -3.72
N GLU A 296 -9.92 9.80 -2.70
CA GLU A 296 -8.58 10.40 -2.67
C GLU A 296 -7.47 9.36 -2.51
N ASP A 297 -7.67 8.30 -1.73
CA ASP A 297 -6.61 7.33 -1.40
C ASP A 297 -6.53 6.15 -2.36
N VAL A 298 -7.68 5.75 -2.94
CA VAL A 298 -7.79 4.51 -3.73
C VAL A 298 -7.82 4.77 -5.23
N TYR A 299 -8.67 5.70 -5.66
CA TYR A 299 -8.95 5.91 -7.09
C TYR A 299 -8.10 7.03 -7.70
N GLU A 300 -8.05 8.18 -7.04
CA GLU A 300 -7.38 9.36 -7.55
C GLU A 300 -5.88 9.14 -7.87
N PRO A 301 -5.07 8.43 -7.05
CA PRO A 301 -3.64 8.28 -7.33
C PRO A 301 -3.34 7.61 -8.67
N TYR A 302 -4.10 6.58 -9.01
CA TYR A 302 -3.92 5.88 -10.29
C TYR A 302 -4.42 6.71 -11.48
N LEU A 303 -5.57 7.36 -11.34
CA LEU A 303 -6.13 8.23 -12.38
C LEU A 303 -5.24 9.44 -12.68
N LEU A 304 -4.58 10.00 -11.65
CA LEU A 304 -3.58 11.06 -11.80
C LEU A 304 -2.32 10.56 -12.49
N GLN A 305 -1.79 9.42 -12.05
CA GLN A 305 -0.57 8.84 -12.62
C GLN A 305 -0.73 8.48 -14.09
N THR A 306 -1.86 7.92 -14.46
CA THR A 306 -2.16 7.52 -15.84
C THR A 306 -2.61 8.68 -16.71
N GLY A 307 -2.79 9.87 -16.13
CA GLY A 307 -3.17 11.08 -16.83
C GLY A 307 -4.64 11.15 -17.25
N PHE A 308 -5.51 10.32 -16.68
CA PHE A 308 -6.96 10.42 -16.87
C PHE A 308 -7.58 11.58 -16.11
N LEU A 309 -6.99 11.91 -14.95
CA LEU A 309 -7.43 12.97 -14.06
C LEU A 309 -6.33 14.03 -13.91
N ASN A 310 -6.72 15.30 -13.79
CA ASN A 310 -5.84 16.39 -13.42
C ASN A 310 -6.31 17.00 -12.09
N ARG A 311 -5.38 17.28 -11.18
CA ARG A 311 -5.65 17.99 -9.92
C ARG A 311 -5.22 19.45 -10.05
N THR A 312 -6.14 20.36 -9.82
CA THR A 312 -5.92 21.81 -9.86
C THR A 312 -6.26 22.42 -8.49
N PRO A 313 -5.84 23.67 -8.20
CA PRO A 313 -6.26 24.35 -6.97
C PRO A 313 -7.79 24.49 -6.82
N ARG A 314 -8.53 24.47 -7.95
CA ARG A 314 -9.99 24.56 -7.95
C ARG A 314 -10.70 23.20 -7.84
N GLY A 315 -9.97 22.10 -7.98
CA GLY A 315 -10.53 20.74 -7.92
C GLY A 315 -10.02 19.79 -9.01
N ARG A 316 -10.75 18.70 -9.18
CA ARG A 316 -10.45 17.59 -10.10
C ARG A 316 -11.04 17.88 -11.48
N MET A 317 -10.28 17.55 -12.52
CA MET A 317 -10.68 17.72 -13.92
C MET A 317 -10.40 16.45 -14.72
N ALA A 318 -11.33 16.07 -15.59
CA ALA A 318 -11.08 15.02 -16.58
C ALA A 318 -10.10 15.52 -17.65
N SER A 319 -9.13 14.69 -17.99
CA SER A 319 -8.17 14.99 -19.04
C SER A 319 -8.72 14.67 -20.44
N VAL A 320 -8.06 15.13 -21.48
CA VAL A 320 -8.38 14.76 -22.87
C VAL A 320 -8.34 13.25 -23.08
N LEU A 321 -7.43 12.56 -22.37
CA LEU A 321 -7.33 11.09 -22.42
C LEU A 321 -8.60 10.44 -21.92
N ALA A 322 -9.22 10.96 -20.83
CA ALA A 322 -10.47 10.45 -20.30
C ALA A 322 -11.63 10.55 -21.31
N TYR A 323 -11.75 11.69 -21.99
CA TYR A 323 -12.75 11.87 -23.05
C TYR A 323 -12.56 10.87 -24.19
N THR A 324 -11.32 10.72 -24.68
CA THR A 324 -11.00 9.81 -25.78
C THR A 324 -11.27 8.35 -25.40
N HIS A 325 -10.86 7.94 -24.19
CA HIS A 325 -11.02 6.57 -23.72
C HIS A 325 -12.49 6.19 -23.54
N LEU A 326 -13.29 7.10 -23.00
CA LEU A 326 -14.72 6.86 -22.78
C LEU A 326 -15.60 7.16 -23.99
N GLY A 327 -15.01 7.58 -25.12
CA GLY A 327 -15.74 7.86 -26.36
C GLY A 327 -16.56 9.14 -26.36
N TYR A 328 -16.27 10.08 -25.45
CA TYR A 328 -16.93 11.38 -25.42
C TYR A 328 -16.25 12.41 -26.35
N PRO A 329 -17.01 13.35 -26.93
CA PRO A 329 -16.42 14.42 -27.70
C PRO A 329 -15.51 15.28 -26.82
N ARG A 330 -14.37 15.67 -27.38
CA ARG A 330 -13.41 16.53 -26.68
C ARG A 330 -14.02 17.90 -26.40
N PRO A 331 -13.78 18.48 -25.20
CA PRO A 331 -14.21 19.84 -24.96
C PRO A 331 -13.48 20.80 -25.92
N ASP A 332 -14.22 21.72 -26.51
CA ASP A 332 -13.65 22.79 -27.33
C ASP A 332 -12.79 23.70 -26.43
N LEU A 333 -11.47 23.62 -26.55
CA LEU A 333 -10.52 24.44 -25.79
C LEU A 333 -10.48 25.91 -26.27
N SER A 334 -11.28 26.28 -27.28
CA SER A 334 -11.31 27.60 -27.88
C SER A 334 -12.16 28.64 -27.14
N THR A 335 -12.83 28.28 -26.04
CA THR A 335 -13.77 29.15 -25.32
C THR A 335 -13.51 29.28 -23.82
N LYS A 336 -12.22 29.42 -23.41
CA LYS A 336 -11.91 29.88 -22.03
C LYS A 336 -10.80 30.91 -22.03
#